data_d91eaace5993e9854bb642eea568606a
#
_entry.id   d91eaace5993e9854bb642eea568606a
#
_cell.length_a   1.000
_cell.length_b   1.000
_cell.length_c   1.000
_cell.angle_alpha   90.00
_cell.angle_beta   90.00
_cell.angle_gamma   90.00
#
_symmetry.space_group_name_H-M   'P 1'
#
loop_
_entity.id
_entity.type
_entity.pdbx_description
1 polymer ?
#
loop_
_entity_poly.entity_id
_entity_poly.type
_entity_poly.pdbx_seq_one_letter_code
_entity_poly.pdbx_strand_id
1 'polypeptide(L)'
;MRHTISTGIVSMLLTGIAWAQVDLNKAQEIELDGLNGLGPTMTRAIMNERQKAPFRDWIDVMQRVKGIGPKKAASLSEQGVRVQGQSYGQAPASPMKKP
;
A
#
# COMPACT_ATOMS: atom_id res chain seq x y z
N MET A 1 30.14 -27.20 -30.49
CA MET A 1 29.66 -27.06 -30.10
C MET A 1 29.04 -26.59 -29.55
N ARG A 2 28.83 -26.46 -29.41
CA ARG A 2 28.23 -26.19 -28.87
C ARG A 2 27.49 -25.57 -28.30
N HIS A 3 27.08 -25.19 -28.10
CA HIS A 3 26.37 -24.78 -27.56
C HIS A 3 25.57 -24.19 -27.10
N THR A 4 25.08 -23.96 -26.83
CA THR A 4 24.37 -23.62 -26.44
C THR A 4 23.72 -23.10 -25.91
N ILE A 5 23.16 -22.80 -25.61
CA ILE A 5 22.50 -22.40 -25.11
C ILE A 5 21.74 -21.83 -24.67
N SER A 6 21.28 -21.57 -24.46
CA SER A 6 20.56 -21.15 -24.04
C SER A 6 19.87 -20.70 -23.56
N THR A 7 19.50 -20.57 -23.31
CA THR A 7 18.79 -20.30 -22.87
C THR A 7 18.09 -19.77 -22.28
N GLY A 8 17.74 -19.54 -22.03
CA GLY A 8 17.01 -19.17 -21.40
C GLY A 8 16.39 -18.57 -20.92
N ILE A 9 16.00 -18.27 -20.80
CA ILE A 9 15.43 -17.74 -20.34
C ILE A 9 14.55 -17.28 -19.92
N VAL A 10 14.18 -17.13 -19.81
CA VAL A 10 13.40 -16.77 -19.51
C VAL A 10 12.67 -16.40 -18.83
N SER A 11 12.35 -16.33 -18.56
CA SER A 11 11.65 -16.17 -17.92
C SER A 11 11.16 -15.40 -17.38
N MET A 12 10.92 -14.98 -17.29
CA MET A 12 10.48 -14.35 -16.74
C MET A 12 9.62 -13.93 -16.58
N LEU A 13 9.22 -13.82 -16.59
CA LEU A 13 8.49 -13.42 -16.47
C LEU A 13 7.65 -13.26 -15.96
N LEU A 14 7.18 -13.22 -15.74
CA LEU A 14 6.35 -13.21 -15.37
C LEU A 14 5.87 -12.75 -14.65
N THR A 15 5.64 -12.77 -14.31
CA THR A 15 5.42 -12.35 -13.48
C THR A 15 4.80 -11.33 -13.44
N GLY A 16 4.72 -10.91 -13.80
CA GLY A 16 4.27 -9.79 -13.88
C GLY A 16 3.11 -9.37 -13.33
N ILE A 17 2.51 -9.70 -12.78
CA ILE A 17 1.43 -9.25 -12.36
C ILE A 17 1.55 -8.67 -11.16
N ALA A 18 2.52 -8.21 -10.86
CA ALA A 18 2.64 -7.63 -9.69
C ALA A 18 1.71 -6.57 -9.55
N TRP A 19 0.96 -6.55 -8.65
CA TRP A 19 0.15 -5.49 -8.36
C TRP A 19 1.04 -4.52 -7.69
N ALA A 20 1.18 -3.37 -8.24
CA ALA A 20 1.99 -2.37 -7.63
C ALA A 20 1.35 -2.00 -6.32
N GLN A 21 2.07 -2.09 -5.27
CA GLN A 21 1.58 -1.64 -3.99
C GLN A 21 1.71 -0.14 -3.90
N VAL A 22 0.75 0.49 -3.26
CA VAL A 22 0.74 1.92 -3.07
C VAL A 22 1.06 2.20 -1.62
N ASP A 23 2.20 2.81 -1.38
CA ASP A 23 2.61 3.16 -0.03
C ASP A 23 1.95 4.48 0.34
N LEU A 24 1.08 4.44 1.33
CA LEU A 24 0.34 5.64 1.70
C LEU A 24 1.26 6.78 2.11
N ASN A 25 2.41 6.47 2.63
CA ASN A 25 3.36 7.48 3.06
C ASN A 25 4.13 8.10 1.91
N LYS A 26 4.13 7.46 0.74
CA LYS A 26 4.97 7.92 -0.36
C LYS A 26 4.25 8.15 -1.67
N ALA A 27 3.04 7.67 -1.80
CA ALA A 27 2.31 7.76 -3.06
C ALA A 27 2.14 9.21 -3.48
N GLN A 28 2.16 9.43 -4.77
CA GLN A 28 1.92 10.75 -5.30
C GLN A 28 0.43 11.04 -5.27
N GLU A 29 0.13 12.33 -5.32
CA GLU A 29 -1.25 12.75 -5.25
C GLU A 29 -2.11 12.09 -6.32
N ILE A 30 -1.58 12.00 -7.52
CA ILE A 30 -2.34 11.41 -8.61
C ILE A 30 -2.62 9.93 -8.36
N GLU A 31 -1.70 9.24 -7.72
CA GLU A 31 -1.92 7.84 -7.39
C GLU A 31 -3.03 7.69 -6.37
N LEU A 32 -3.05 8.58 -5.38
CA LEU A 32 -4.07 8.53 -4.36
C LEU A 32 -5.43 8.90 -4.94
N ASP A 33 -5.47 9.91 -5.79
CA ASP A 33 -6.73 10.32 -6.41
C ASP A 33 -7.33 9.24 -7.27
N GLY A 34 -6.52 8.34 -7.79
CA GLY A 34 -7.02 7.27 -8.62
C GLY A 34 -7.62 6.10 -7.86
N LEU A 35 -7.52 6.12 -6.54
CA LEU A 35 -8.05 5.02 -5.75
C LEU A 35 -9.53 5.21 -5.49
N ASN A 36 -10.26 4.11 -5.53
CA ASN A 36 -11.68 4.18 -5.22
C ASN A 36 -11.86 4.53 -3.76
N GLY A 37 -12.73 5.45 -3.49
CA GLY A 37 -13.00 5.87 -2.12
C GLY A 37 -12.15 7.01 -1.62
N LEU A 38 -11.19 7.46 -2.43
CA LEU A 38 -10.39 8.61 -2.06
C LEU A 38 -10.70 9.71 -3.05
N GLY A 39 -11.30 10.76 -2.57
CA GLY A 39 -11.50 11.93 -3.40
C GLY A 39 -10.43 12.95 -3.10
N PRO A 40 -10.48 14.10 -3.78
CA PRO A 40 -9.43 15.11 -3.62
C PRO A 40 -9.29 15.60 -2.19
N THR A 41 -10.40 15.74 -1.49
CA THR A 41 -10.35 16.24 -0.11
C THR A 41 -9.61 15.26 0.79
N MET A 42 -9.92 13.98 0.66
CA MET A 42 -9.29 12.99 1.50
C MET A 42 -7.83 12.79 1.11
N THR A 43 -7.55 12.84 -0.19
CA THR A 43 -6.17 12.77 -0.66
C THR A 43 -5.34 13.88 -0.04
N ARG A 44 -5.87 15.10 -0.02
CA ARG A 44 -5.14 16.21 0.58
C ARG A 44 -4.96 16.04 2.06
N ALA A 45 -5.97 15.51 2.74
CA ALA A 45 -5.84 15.25 4.17
C ALA A 45 -4.73 14.26 4.45
N ILE A 46 -4.64 13.20 3.63
CA ILE A 46 -3.58 12.24 3.78
C ILE A 46 -2.22 12.90 3.57
N MET A 47 -2.11 13.68 2.51
CA MET A 47 -0.83 14.29 2.20
C MET A 47 -0.41 15.29 3.28
N ASN A 48 -1.36 16.03 3.82
CA ASN A 48 -1.04 16.95 4.89
C ASN A 48 -0.60 16.24 6.15
N GLU A 49 -1.29 15.17 6.50
CA GLU A 49 -0.96 14.46 7.72
C GLU A 49 0.37 13.76 7.65
N ARG A 50 0.68 13.17 6.50
CA ARG A 50 1.95 12.46 6.42
C ARG A 50 3.16 13.40 6.44
N GLN A 51 2.94 14.67 6.09
CA GLN A 51 4.01 15.65 6.20
C GLN A 51 4.35 15.95 7.64
N LYS A 52 3.36 15.88 8.52
CA LYS A 52 3.61 16.10 9.93
C LYS A 52 4.43 14.97 10.51
N ALA A 53 4.10 13.76 10.13
CA ALA A 53 4.83 12.57 10.52
C ALA A 53 4.33 11.42 9.66
N PRO A 54 5.18 10.49 9.27
CA PRO A 54 4.71 9.34 8.51
C PRO A 54 3.66 8.58 9.30
N PHE A 55 2.74 7.94 8.60
CA PHE A 55 1.77 7.08 9.25
C PHE A 55 2.50 5.82 9.72
N ARG A 56 2.25 5.43 10.94
CA ARG A 56 2.92 4.28 11.53
C ARG A 56 2.24 2.97 11.20
N ASP A 57 0.91 3.01 11.08
CA ASP A 57 0.14 1.83 10.78
C ASP A 57 -1.26 2.29 10.39
N TRP A 58 -2.14 1.33 10.10
CA TRP A 58 -3.49 1.66 9.68
C TRP A 58 -4.30 2.33 10.79
N ILE A 59 -4.05 1.95 12.03
CA ILE A 59 -4.75 2.58 13.14
C ILE A 59 -4.39 4.06 13.19
N ASP A 60 -3.11 4.36 13.00
CA ASP A 60 -2.65 5.73 12.98
C ASP A 60 -3.34 6.53 11.87
N VAL A 61 -3.48 5.92 10.69
CA VAL A 61 -4.17 6.56 9.58
C VAL A 61 -5.60 6.89 9.97
N MET A 62 -6.29 5.91 10.55
CA MET A 62 -7.69 6.11 10.90
C MET A 62 -7.87 7.16 11.97
N GLN A 63 -6.90 7.29 12.85
CA GLN A 63 -6.99 8.30 13.90
C GLN A 63 -6.68 9.70 13.38
N ARG A 64 -5.83 9.79 12.39
CA ARG A 64 -5.35 11.09 11.94
C ARG A 64 -6.10 11.64 10.73
N VAL A 65 -6.72 10.76 9.94
CA VAL A 65 -7.42 11.20 8.75
C VAL A 65 -8.91 10.96 8.92
N LYS A 66 -9.67 12.03 9.07
CA LYS A 66 -11.09 11.88 9.20
C LYS A 66 -11.67 11.28 7.96
N GLY A 67 -12.60 10.40 8.12
CA GLY A 67 -13.25 9.76 6.99
C GLY A 67 -12.66 8.41 6.61
N ILE A 68 -11.51 8.05 7.15
CA ILE A 68 -10.99 6.72 6.91
C ILE A 68 -11.26 5.89 8.14
N GLY A 69 -12.30 5.10 8.06
CA GLY A 69 -12.62 4.13 9.10
C GLY A 69 -12.28 2.74 8.62
N PRO A 70 -12.70 1.72 9.37
CA PRO A 70 -12.33 0.34 9.02
C PRO A 70 -12.76 -0.09 7.62
N LYS A 71 -13.93 0.32 7.19
CA LYS A 71 -14.39 -0.10 5.87
C LYS A 71 -13.55 0.51 4.77
N LYS A 72 -13.23 1.79 4.90
CA LYS A 72 -12.42 2.45 3.90
C LYS A 72 -11.00 1.91 3.94
N ALA A 73 -10.47 1.68 5.13
CA ALA A 73 -9.13 1.10 5.25
C ALA A 73 -9.07 -0.26 4.56
N ALA A 74 -10.09 -1.08 4.77
CA ALA A 74 -10.13 -2.39 4.13
C ALA A 74 -10.21 -2.26 2.62
N SER A 75 -11.03 -1.35 2.14
CA SER A 75 -11.19 -1.14 0.71
C SER A 75 -9.88 -0.67 0.08
N LEU A 76 -9.23 0.27 0.71
CA LEU A 76 -7.95 0.76 0.18
C LEU A 76 -6.91 -0.34 0.18
N SER A 77 -6.90 -1.14 1.24
CA SER A 77 -5.95 -2.24 1.33
C SER A 77 -6.18 -3.26 0.23
N GLU A 78 -7.46 -3.52 -0.11
CA GLU A 78 -7.75 -4.43 -1.21
C GLU A 78 -7.27 -3.89 -2.55
N GLN A 79 -7.18 -2.59 -2.66
CA GLN A 79 -6.69 -1.97 -3.89
C GLN A 79 -5.16 -1.90 -3.94
N GLY A 80 -4.49 -2.41 -2.93
CA GLY A 80 -3.04 -2.46 -2.92
C GLY A 80 -2.37 -1.42 -2.05
N VAL A 81 -3.16 -0.66 -1.29
CA VAL A 81 -2.57 0.36 -0.42
C VAL A 81 -1.98 -0.28 0.82
N ARG A 82 -0.80 0.16 1.17
CA ARG A 82 -0.08 -0.37 2.33
C ARG A 82 0.43 0.78 3.19
N VAL A 83 0.52 0.53 4.48
CA VAL A 83 1.11 1.47 5.41
C VAL A 83 2.26 0.75 6.09
N GLN A 84 3.46 1.21 5.90
CA GLN A 84 4.66 0.55 6.37
C GLN A 84 4.67 -0.92 5.93
N GLY A 85 4.23 -1.14 4.69
CA GLY A 85 4.23 -2.48 4.10
C GLY A 85 3.11 -3.38 4.53
N GLN A 86 2.20 -2.91 5.37
CA GLN A 86 1.14 -3.78 5.89
C GLN A 86 -0.22 -3.44 5.32
N SER A 87 -1.01 -4.46 5.06
CA SER A 87 -2.40 -4.27 4.67
C SER A 87 -3.24 -4.10 5.92
N TYR A 88 -4.42 -3.52 5.74
CA TYR A 88 -5.31 -3.35 6.87
C TYR A 88 -5.78 -4.72 7.35
N GLY A 89 -5.79 -4.89 8.65
CA GLY A 89 -6.20 -6.15 9.23
C GLY A 89 -5.09 -7.14 9.38
N GLN A 90 -3.95 -6.88 8.78
CA GLN A 90 -2.82 -7.76 8.92
C GLN A 90 -2.15 -7.49 10.24
N ALA A 91 -1.84 -8.53 10.95
CA ALA A 91 -1.18 -8.35 12.21
C ALA A 91 0.20 -7.73 11.99
N PRO A 92 0.63 -6.87 12.86
CA PRO A 92 1.96 -6.34 12.75
C PRO A 92 2.95 -7.47 12.80
N ALA A 93 4.03 -7.26 12.19
CA ALA A 93 5.01 -8.28 12.18
C ALA A 93 5.43 -8.68 13.58
N SER A 94 5.31 -7.80 14.51
CA SER A 94 5.69 -8.18 15.78
C SER A 94 4.65 -8.98 16.36
N PRO A 95 4.85 -9.79 16.88
CA PRO A 95 3.88 -10.64 17.38
C PRO A 95 3.40 -10.28 18.69
N MET A 96 3.42 -10.02 18.72
CA MET A 96 3.04 -9.93 19.72
C MET A 96 2.20 -10.33 20.13
N LYS A 97 1.88 -10.61 20.23
CA LYS A 97 1.23 -10.96 20.59
C LYS A 97 0.89 -11.63 21.19
N LYS A 98 0.63 -11.97 21.47
CA LYS A 98 0.29 -12.63 21.99
C LYS A 98 -0.07 -13.08 22.54
N PRO A 99 -0.15 -13.37 22.71
CA PRO A 99 -0.66 -13.93 23.38
C PRO A 99 -0.82 -14.06 23.77
#